data_608f36e4e51e51893e4b6f5b1b9e0fb6
#
_entry.id   608f36e4e51e51893e4b6f5b1b9e0fb6
#
_cell.length_a   1.000
_cell.length_b   1.000
_cell.length_c   1.000
_cell.angle_alpha   90.00
_cell.angle_beta   90.00
_cell.angle_gamma   90.00
#
_symmetry.space_group_name_H-M   'P 1'
#
loop_
_entity.id
_entity.type
_entity.pdbx_description
1 polymer ?
#
loop_
_entity_poly.entity_id
_entity_poly.type
_entity_poly.pdbx_seq_one_letter_code
_entity_poly.pdbx_strand_id
1 'polypeptide(L)'
;MKGNPKVIEQLNHALREELTAINQYFVHAEMCENWGYDRLAKQIKMRSIAEMKHAESLIERVLFLDGAPSMEPLALSIGKNVKEMAESDHKAEVEAIALYNEAARIAAEEKDNGSRDLFIRNLKVEEEHLDELEIELHQIAELGYERYLTTQTSKGE
;
A
#
# COMPACT_ATOMS: atom_id res chain seq x y z
N MET A 1 -15.35 -2.91 22.79
CA MET A 1 -15.08 -4.33 23.20
C MET A 1 -13.59 -4.47 23.44
N LYS A 2 -13.20 -5.05 24.53
CA LYS A 2 -11.78 -5.25 24.83
C LYS A 2 -11.16 -6.28 23.89
N GLY A 3 -10.18 -5.87 23.10
CA GLY A 3 -9.49 -6.73 22.16
C GLY A 3 -8.23 -7.40 22.73
N ASN A 4 -7.73 -8.39 21.98
CA ASN A 4 -6.48 -9.05 22.32
C ASN A 4 -5.30 -8.13 22.00
N PRO A 5 -4.36 -7.91 22.95
CA PRO A 5 -3.20 -7.03 22.71
C PRO A 5 -2.34 -7.40 21.53
N LYS A 6 -2.18 -8.70 21.23
CA LYS A 6 -1.39 -9.15 20.08
C LYS A 6 -2.05 -8.77 18.76
N VAL A 7 -3.37 -8.83 18.69
CA VAL A 7 -4.13 -8.43 17.49
C VAL A 7 -4.08 -6.91 17.31
N ILE A 8 -4.25 -6.15 18.39
CA ILE A 8 -4.15 -4.68 18.36
C ILE A 8 -2.76 -4.25 17.90
N GLU A 9 -1.70 -4.93 18.33
CA GLU A 9 -0.34 -4.69 17.87
C GLU A 9 -0.21 -4.87 16.37
N GLN A 10 -0.78 -5.95 15.80
CA GLN A 10 -0.77 -6.20 14.36
C GLN A 10 -1.58 -5.16 13.58
N LEU A 11 -2.74 -4.76 14.10
CA LEU A 11 -3.54 -3.69 13.51
C LEU A 11 -2.76 -2.38 13.45
N ASN A 12 -2.08 -2.02 14.52
CA ASN A 12 -1.28 -0.81 14.60
C ASN A 12 -0.03 -0.88 13.72
N HIS A 13 0.60 -2.05 13.61
CA HIS A 13 1.72 -2.23 12.70
C HIS A 13 1.26 -2.04 11.24
N ALA A 14 0.15 -2.66 10.87
CA ALA A 14 -0.44 -2.49 9.55
C ALA A 14 -0.82 -1.01 9.29
N LEU A 15 -1.41 -0.34 10.28
CA LEU A 15 -1.77 1.08 10.15
C LEU A 15 -0.55 1.97 9.86
N ARG A 16 0.56 1.74 10.53
CA ARG A 16 1.78 2.52 10.30
C ARG A 16 2.35 2.27 8.90
N GLU A 17 2.29 1.03 8.41
CA GLU A 17 2.69 0.69 7.03
C GLU A 17 1.77 1.37 6.01
N GLU A 18 0.45 1.37 6.25
CA GLU A 18 -0.51 2.03 5.37
C GLU A 18 -0.30 3.56 5.33
N LEU A 19 -0.05 4.18 6.48
CA LEU A 19 0.25 5.62 6.54
C LEU A 19 1.53 5.95 5.76
N THR A 20 2.52 5.07 5.81
CA THR A 20 3.75 5.19 5.04
C THR A 20 3.46 5.08 3.54
N ALA A 21 2.69 4.06 3.13
CA ALA A 21 2.30 3.85 1.74
C ALA A 21 1.48 5.00 1.16
N ILE A 22 0.53 5.55 1.92
CA ILE A 22 -0.26 6.73 1.54
C ILE A 22 0.68 7.87 1.15
N ASN A 23 1.62 8.21 2.01
CA ASN A 23 2.55 9.31 1.78
C ASN A 23 3.49 9.04 0.60
N GLN A 24 4.01 7.83 0.49
CA GLN A 24 4.92 7.43 -0.59
C GLN A 24 4.22 7.49 -1.96
N TYR A 25 3.06 6.87 -2.10
CA TYR A 25 2.27 6.93 -3.33
C TYR A 25 1.83 8.35 -3.66
N PHE A 26 1.43 9.12 -2.65
CA PHE A 26 0.98 10.49 -2.84
C PHE A 26 2.10 11.34 -3.48
N VAL A 27 3.31 11.32 -2.92
CA VAL A 27 4.42 12.10 -3.46
C VAL A 27 4.89 11.56 -4.82
N HIS A 28 4.92 10.25 -5.02
CA HIS A 28 5.24 9.66 -6.31
C HIS A 28 4.26 10.10 -7.40
N ALA A 29 2.97 10.15 -7.07
CA ALA A 29 1.94 10.64 -8.01
C ALA A 29 2.17 12.10 -8.40
N GLU A 30 2.45 12.97 -7.42
CA GLU A 30 2.71 14.39 -7.68
C GLU A 30 3.98 14.59 -8.51
N MET A 31 5.04 13.81 -8.25
CA MET A 31 6.27 13.87 -9.03
C MET A 31 6.02 13.45 -10.49
N CYS A 32 5.26 12.37 -10.70
CA CYS A 32 4.90 11.93 -12.05
C CYS A 32 4.07 12.97 -12.78
N GLU A 33 3.11 13.60 -12.11
CA GLU A 33 2.30 14.68 -12.69
C GLU A 33 3.18 15.88 -13.08
N ASN A 34 4.11 16.24 -12.23
CA ASN A 34 5.06 17.33 -12.50
C ASN A 34 5.94 17.06 -13.73
N TRP A 35 6.24 15.80 -14.00
CA TRP A 35 7.02 15.40 -15.18
C TRP A 35 6.17 15.17 -16.44
N GLY A 36 4.85 15.30 -16.33
CA GLY A 36 3.93 15.10 -17.45
C GLY A 36 3.53 13.66 -17.70
N TYR A 37 3.82 12.73 -16.79
CA TYR A 37 3.37 11.34 -16.89
C TYR A 37 1.99 11.18 -16.25
N ASP A 38 1.01 11.85 -16.85
CA ASP A 38 -0.34 12.02 -16.27
C ASP A 38 -1.09 10.70 -16.06
N ARG A 39 -0.94 9.75 -16.98
CA ARG A 39 -1.58 8.44 -16.87
C ARG A 39 -1.05 7.67 -15.67
N LEU A 40 0.26 7.63 -15.51
CA LEU A 40 0.90 6.96 -14.38
C LEU A 40 0.57 7.67 -13.07
N ALA A 41 0.61 9.00 -13.06
CA ALA A 41 0.27 9.81 -11.89
C ALA A 41 -1.13 9.47 -11.36
N LYS A 42 -2.10 9.35 -12.27
CA LYS A 42 -3.48 8.99 -11.91
C LYS A 42 -3.54 7.59 -11.27
N GLN A 43 -2.84 6.62 -11.83
CA GLN A 43 -2.81 5.26 -11.31
C GLN A 43 -2.20 5.21 -9.91
N ILE A 44 -1.07 5.88 -9.71
CA ILE A 44 -0.38 5.93 -8.42
C ILE A 44 -1.25 6.64 -7.37
N LYS A 45 -1.91 7.74 -7.76
CA LYS A 45 -2.82 8.46 -6.86
C LYS A 45 -3.97 7.57 -6.38
N MET A 46 -4.52 6.76 -7.28
CA MET A 46 -5.59 5.81 -6.92
C MET A 46 -5.10 4.77 -5.90
N ARG A 47 -3.84 4.34 -5.99
CA ARG A 47 -3.24 3.46 -4.96
C ARG A 47 -3.17 4.17 -3.62
N SER A 48 -2.73 5.43 -3.58
CA SER A 48 -2.70 6.22 -2.34
C SER A 48 -4.07 6.30 -1.68
N ILE A 49 -5.13 6.50 -2.48
CA ILE A 49 -6.51 6.56 -2.00
C ILE A 49 -6.96 5.18 -1.46
N ALA A 50 -6.58 4.10 -2.12
CA ALA A 50 -6.87 2.74 -1.64
C ALA A 50 -6.23 2.47 -0.28
N GLU A 51 -4.96 2.88 -0.11
CA GLU A 51 -4.26 2.75 1.17
C GLU A 51 -4.90 3.62 2.26
N MET A 52 -5.45 4.78 1.92
CA MET A 52 -6.20 5.61 2.87
C MET A 52 -7.45 4.89 3.39
N LYS A 53 -8.16 4.17 2.53
CA LYS A 53 -9.31 3.36 2.95
C LYS A 53 -8.89 2.20 3.85
N HIS A 54 -7.74 1.59 3.58
CA HIS A 54 -7.17 0.57 4.47
C HIS A 54 -6.86 1.17 5.86
N ALA A 55 -6.20 2.32 5.90
CA ALA A 55 -5.90 3.00 7.15
C ALA A 55 -7.16 3.31 7.95
N GLU A 56 -8.21 3.80 7.28
CA GLU A 56 -9.50 4.09 7.90
C GLU A 56 -10.09 2.83 8.56
N SER A 57 -10.14 1.72 7.83
CA SER A 57 -10.68 0.46 8.36
C SER A 57 -9.87 -0.10 9.53
N LEU A 58 -8.54 0.07 9.50
CA LEU A 58 -7.66 -0.34 10.59
C LEU A 58 -7.87 0.51 11.84
N ILE A 59 -8.02 1.83 11.69
CA ILE A 59 -8.32 2.75 12.80
C ILE A 59 -9.66 2.37 13.45
N GLU A 60 -10.69 2.18 12.64
CA GLU A 60 -12.02 1.78 13.12
C GLU A 60 -11.94 0.48 13.94
N ARG A 61 -11.18 -0.49 13.45
CA ARG A 61 -11.03 -1.77 14.16
C ARG A 61 -10.29 -1.65 15.48
N VAL A 62 -9.20 -0.86 15.50
CA VAL A 62 -8.45 -0.59 16.73
C VAL A 62 -9.34 0.06 17.79
N LEU A 63 -10.13 1.07 17.37
CA LEU A 63 -11.07 1.75 18.27
C LEU A 63 -12.16 0.82 18.77
N PHE A 64 -12.71 -0.02 17.89
CA PHE A 64 -13.71 -1.03 18.27
C PHE A 64 -13.17 -1.98 19.36
N LEU A 65 -11.89 -2.31 19.29
CA LEU A 65 -11.22 -3.20 20.25
C LEU A 65 -10.68 -2.47 21.49
N ASP A 66 -11.10 -1.23 21.73
CA ASP A 66 -10.66 -0.37 22.83
C ASP A 66 -9.15 -0.11 22.84
N GLY A 67 -8.52 -0.17 21.66
CA GLY A 67 -7.11 0.18 21.50
C GLY A 67 -6.89 1.64 21.13
N ALA A 68 -5.64 2.06 21.08
CA ALA A 68 -5.23 3.39 20.64
C ALA A 68 -4.54 3.27 19.24
N PRO A 69 -5.08 3.94 18.19
CA PRO A 69 -4.45 3.89 16.87
C PRO A 69 -3.07 4.54 16.86
N SER A 70 -2.10 3.86 16.27
CA SER A 70 -0.72 4.35 16.11
C SER A 70 -0.60 5.10 14.78
N MET A 71 -0.52 6.44 14.84
CA MET A 71 -0.58 7.30 13.66
C MET A 71 0.77 7.72 13.09
N GLU A 72 1.88 7.24 13.64
CA GLU A 72 3.21 7.58 13.13
C GLU A 72 3.58 6.71 11.93
N PRO A 73 3.78 7.31 10.73
CA PRO A 73 4.29 6.56 9.60
C PRO A 73 5.76 6.16 9.81
N LEU A 74 6.19 5.15 9.07
CA LEU A 74 7.59 4.71 9.01
C LEU A 74 8.36 5.58 8.01
N ALA A 75 9.66 5.31 7.84
CA ALA A 75 10.50 6.03 6.88
C ALA A 75 10.04 5.77 5.45
N LEU A 76 9.95 6.85 4.65
CA LEU A 76 9.59 6.77 3.23
C LEU A 76 10.80 6.37 2.38
N SER A 77 10.54 5.65 1.29
CA SER A 77 11.52 5.29 0.28
C SER A 77 11.10 5.90 -1.06
N ILE A 78 11.48 7.16 -1.26
CA ILE A 78 11.05 7.93 -2.43
C ILE A 78 12.01 7.72 -3.60
N GLY A 79 11.48 7.24 -4.73
CA GLY A 79 12.25 7.06 -5.95
C GLY A 79 12.57 8.39 -6.63
N LYS A 80 13.74 8.47 -7.25
CA LYS A 80 14.19 9.69 -7.95
C LYS A 80 13.69 9.76 -9.38
N ASN A 81 13.27 8.63 -9.93
CA ASN A 81 12.70 8.51 -11.27
C ASN A 81 11.62 7.41 -11.24
N VAL A 82 10.88 7.28 -12.33
CA VAL A 82 9.75 6.34 -12.42
C VAL A 82 10.16 4.89 -12.12
N LYS A 83 11.32 4.45 -12.63
CA LYS A 83 11.79 3.08 -12.40
C LYS A 83 12.10 2.84 -10.92
N GLU A 84 12.81 3.76 -10.28
CA GLU A 84 13.10 3.66 -8.85
C GLU A 84 11.83 3.70 -8.00
N MET A 85 10.85 4.50 -8.39
CA MET A 85 9.53 4.53 -7.74
C MET A 85 8.86 3.16 -7.81
N ALA A 86 8.83 2.55 -9.00
CA ALA A 86 8.23 1.23 -9.18
C ALA A 86 8.94 0.17 -8.35
N GLU A 87 10.26 0.21 -8.27
CA GLU A 87 11.06 -0.71 -7.46
C GLU A 87 10.80 -0.52 -5.96
N SER A 88 10.76 0.73 -5.48
CA SER A 88 10.44 1.05 -4.09
C SER A 88 9.02 0.63 -3.72
N ASP A 89 8.06 0.92 -4.57
CA ASP A 89 6.66 0.58 -4.35
C ASP A 89 6.45 -0.93 -4.38
N HIS A 90 7.12 -1.63 -5.29
CA HIS A 90 7.10 -3.10 -5.34
C HIS A 90 7.59 -3.71 -4.02
N LYS A 91 8.72 -3.22 -3.52
CA LYS A 91 9.27 -3.68 -2.24
C LYS A 91 8.30 -3.44 -1.09
N ALA A 92 7.68 -2.27 -1.05
CA ALA A 92 6.70 -1.92 -0.02
C ALA A 92 5.49 -2.87 -0.05
N GLU A 93 4.99 -3.23 -1.25
CA GLU A 93 3.87 -4.16 -1.38
C GLU A 93 4.25 -5.58 -0.95
N VAL A 94 5.45 -6.05 -1.28
CA VAL A 94 5.94 -7.36 -0.82
C VAL A 94 5.97 -7.41 0.71
N GLU A 95 6.46 -6.36 1.35
CA GLU A 95 6.50 -6.24 2.81
C GLU A 95 5.10 -6.19 3.42
N ALA A 96 4.18 -5.44 2.81
CA ALA A 96 2.78 -5.34 3.25
C ALA A 96 2.07 -6.70 3.17
N ILE A 97 2.26 -7.45 2.09
CA ILE A 97 1.69 -8.79 1.92
C ILE A 97 2.19 -9.73 3.02
N ALA A 98 3.49 -9.73 3.30
CA ALA A 98 4.06 -10.54 4.37
C ALA A 98 3.46 -10.17 5.73
N LEU A 99 3.30 -8.86 5.99
CA LEU A 99 2.72 -8.35 7.23
C LEU A 99 1.26 -8.82 7.39
N TYR A 100 0.44 -8.65 6.37
CA TYR A 100 -0.97 -9.04 6.44
C TYR A 100 -1.16 -10.56 6.58
N ASN A 101 -0.32 -11.37 5.95
CA ASN A 101 -0.33 -12.82 6.13
C ASN A 101 -0.03 -13.21 7.58
N GLU A 102 0.99 -12.59 8.17
CA GLU A 102 1.35 -12.84 9.58
C GLU A 102 0.26 -12.32 10.53
N ALA A 103 -0.27 -11.14 10.26
CA ALA A 103 -1.35 -10.56 11.06
C ALA A 103 -2.61 -11.45 11.05
N ALA A 104 -2.97 -11.97 9.88
CA ALA A 104 -4.10 -12.90 9.73
C ALA A 104 -3.87 -14.19 10.52
N ARG A 105 -2.65 -14.73 10.50
CA ARG A 105 -2.27 -15.91 11.28
C ARG A 105 -2.45 -15.67 12.79
N ILE A 106 -1.95 -14.56 13.28
CA ILE A 106 -2.05 -14.19 14.70
C ILE A 106 -3.52 -14.00 15.10
N ALA A 107 -4.30 -13.29 14.29
CA ALA A 107 -5.73 -13.09 14.55
C ALA A 107 -6.48 -14.42 14.63
N ALA A 108 -6.16 -15.37 13.76
CA ALA A 108 -6.74 -16.72 13.79
C ALA A 108 -6.40 -17.45 15.07
N GLU A 109 -5.13 -17.42 15.51
CA GLU A 109 -4.69 -18.04 16.75
C GLU A 109 -5.41 -17.47 17.97
N GLU A 110 -5.59 -16.16 18.00
CA GLU A 110 -6.28 -15.46 19.09
C GLU A 110 -7.81 -15.47 18.94
N LYS A 111 -8.33 -16.20 17.96
CA LYS A 111 -9.76 -16.36 17.69
C LYS A 111 -10.50 -15.03 17.41
N ASP A 112 -9.78 -14.07 16.82
CA ASP A 112 -10.35 -12.80 16.36
C ASP A 112 -10.57 -12.86 14.84
N ASN A 113 -11.63 -13.54 14.43
CA ASN A 113 -11.95 -13.72 13.02
C ASN A 113 -12.39 -12.42 12.33
N GLY A 114 -12.93 -11.46 13.09
CA GLY A 114 -13.28 -10.14 12.55
C GLY A 114 -12.04 -9.36 12.09
N SER A 115 -10.99 -9.36 12.90
CA SER A 115 -9.71 -8.75 12.50
C SER A 115 -9.02 -9.56 11.41
N ARG A 116 -9.05 -10.89 11.49
CA ARG A 116 -8.53 -11.76 10.43
C ARG A 116 -9.16 -11.47 9.08
N ASP A 117 -10.47 -11.34 9.03
CA ASP A 117 -11.20 -11.01 7.80
C ASP A 117 -10.78 -9.65 7.23
N LEU A 118 -10.61 -8.65 8.08
CA LEU A 118 -10.10 -7.34 7.68
C LEU A 118 -8.70 -7.45 7.07
N PHE A 119 -7.78 -8.18 7.71
CA PHE A 119 -6.43 -8.39 7.18
C PHE A 119 -6.45 -9.09 5.83
N ILE A 120 -7.31 -10.09 5.66
CA ILE A 120 -7.44 -10.82 4.38
C ILE A 120 -7.99 -9.91 3.28
N ARG A 121 -8.97 -9.07 3.58
CA ARG A 121 -9.52 -8.12 2.59
C ARG A 121 -8.46 -7.12 2.12
N ASN A 122 -7.69 -6.57 3.05
CA ASN A 122 -6.62 -5.64 2.72
C ASN A 122 -5.48 -6.36 1.94
N LEU A 123 -5.14 -7.59 2.36
CA LEU A 123 -4.15 -8.42 1.68
C LEU A 123 -4.45 -8.58 0.19
N LYS A 124 -5.70 -8.85 -0.16
CA LYS A 124 -6.10 -9.04 -1.56
C LYS A 124 -5.85 -7.80 -2.41
N VAL A 125 -6.08 -6.62 -1.86
CA VAL A 125 -5.81 -5.36 -2.55
C VAL A 125 -4.30 -5.14 -2.72
N GLU A 126 -3.49 -5.47 -1.70
CA GLU A 126 -2.04 -5.40 -1.79
C GLU A 126 -1.49 -6.35 -2.87
N GLU A 127 -2.08 -7.53 -3.02
CA GLU A 127 -1.72 -8.46 -4.10
C GLU A 127 -2.06 -7.89 -5.48
N GLU A 128 -3.18 -7.19 -5.62
CA GLU A 128 -3.52 -6.48 -6.86
C GLU A 128 -2.52 -5.37 -7.18
N HIS A 129 -2.14 -4.57 -6.18
CA HIS A 129 -1.12 -3.53 -6.34
C HIS A 129 0.24 -4.12 -6.74
N LEU A 130 0.62 -5.24 -6.13
CA LEU A 130 1.86 -5.94 -6.47
C LEU A 130 1.84 -6.41 -7.93
N ASP A 131 0.75 -7.01 -8.38
CA ASP A 131 0.58 -7.48 -9.75
C ASP A 131 0.72 -6.32 -10.75
N GLU A 132 0.06 -5.19 -10.48
CA GLU A 132 0.19 -3.98 -11.32
C GLU A 132 1.64 -3.49 -11.40
N LEU A 133 2.36 -3.49 -10.28
CA LEU A 133 3.77 -3.07 -10.24
C LEU A 133 4.69 -4.05 -10.97
N GLU A 134 4.41 -5.34 -10.89
CA GLU A 134 5.16 -6.35 -11.65
C GLU A 134 4.93 -6.20 -13.16
N ILE A 135 3.70 -5.89 -13.56
CA ILE A 135 3.37 -5.57 -14.96
C ILE A 135 4.16 -4.33 -15.42
N GLU A 136 4.16 -3.27 -14.61
CA GLU A 136 4.90 -2.04 -14.91
C GLU A 136 6.39 -2.31 -15.08
N LEU A 137 7.01 -3.03 -14.14
CA LEU A 137 8.43 -3.37 -14.21
C LEU A 137 8.74 -4.27 -15.41
N HIS A 138 7.85 -5.18 -15.75
CA HIS A 138 7.96 -6.01 -16.95
C HIS A 138 7.93 -5.16 -18.23
N GLN A 139 7.00 -4.22 -18.32
CA GLN A 139 6.90 -3.31 -19.47
C GLN A 139 8.15 -2.43 -19.61
N ILE A 140 8.69 -1.93 -18.51
CA ILE A 140 9.94 -1.16 -18.50
C ILE A 140 11.07 -2.01 -19.09
N ALA A 141 11.18 -3.27 -18.68
CA ALA A 141 12.23 -4.18 -19.16
C ALA A 141 12.06 -4.53 -20.65
N GLU A 142 10.83 -4.83 -21.09
CA GLU A 142 10.55 -5.26 -22.47
C GLU A 142 10.59 -4.11 -23.49
N LEU A 143 9.97 -2.97 -23.14
CA LEU A 143 9.90 -1.82 -24.05
C LEU A 143 11.16 -0.98 -24.02
N GLY A 144 11.92 -1.04 -22.94
CA GLY A 144 12.94 -0.07 -22.58
C GLY A 144 12.33 1.13 -21.85
N TYR A 145 13.07 1.70 -20.93
CA TYR A 145 12.58 2.73 -20.01
C TYR A 145 11.99 3.95 -20.74
N GLU A 146 12.73 4.48 -21.71
CA GLU A 146 12.28 5.67 -22.46
C GLU A 146 10.99 5.44 -23.22
N ARG A 147 10.84 4.29 -23.87
CA ARG A 147 9.62 3.94 -24.60
C ARG A 147 8.45 3.73 -23.65
N TYR A 148 8.69 3.08 -22.52
CA TYR A 148 7.67 2.93 -21.50
C TYR A 148 7.13 4.29 -21.06
N LEU A 149 8.00 5.25 -20.77
CA LEU A 149 7.58 6.58 -20.36
C LEU A 149 6.66 7.27 -21.38
N THR A 150 6.87 7.05 -22.67
CA THR A 150 5.99 7.63 -23.70
C THR A 150 4.55 7.11 -23.61
N THR A 151 4.34 5.91 -23.09
CA THR A 151 3.00 5.33 -22.92
C THR A 151 2.26 5.90 -21.69
N GLN A 152 2.94 6.68 -20.84
CA GLN A 152 2.41 7.20 -19.59
C GLN A 152 2.05 8.69 -19.65
N THR A 153 2.20 9.34 -20.81
CA THR A 153 2.03 10.78 -20.96
C THR A 153 0.58 11.24 -21.21
N SER A 154 -0.33 10.33 -21.57
CA SER A 154 -1.74 10.68 -21.76
C SER A 154 -2.57 10.39 -20.54
N LYS A 155 -3.57 11.27 -20.26
CA LYS A 155 -4.60 10.98 -19.26
C LYS A 155 -5.49 9.90 -19.83
N GLY A 156 -5.52 8.71 -19.27
CA GLY A 156 -6.42 7.65 -19.69
C GLY A 156 -7.87 8.15 -19.71
N GLU A 157 -8.60 7.85 -20.77
CA GLU A 157 -10.03 8.14 -20.88
C GLU A 157 -10.86 7.30 -19.92
#